data_e6633add5576262510935e6da0de66e8
#
_entry.id   e6633add5576262510935e6da0de66e8
#
_cell.length_a   1.000
_cell.length_b   1.000
_cell.length_c   1.000
_cell.angle_alpha   90.00
_cell.angle_beta   90.00
_cell.angle_gamma   90.00
#
_symmetry.space_group_name_H-M   'P 1'
#
loop_
_entity.id
_entity.type
_entity.pdbx_description
1 polymer ?
#
loop_
_entity_poly.entity_id
_entity_poly.type
_entity_poly.pdbx_seq_one_letter_code
_entity_poly.pdbx_strand_id
1 'polypeptide(L)'
;MLLKGCFCMKKSLTVGCVIMASGLSRRFGANKLLADFCGQPMLCRAFAATATPGISARIVVTRSEEVQALCRAHGVPVLLHSLPGRNDTVWLGLSALLEQLPELSGCMFLPGDQPLLRRETVEAMTALFCREQPSPAE
;
A
#
# COMPACT_ATOMS: atom_id res chain seq x y z
N MET A 1 -32.88 7.31 -15.07
CA MET A 1 -32.17 7.24 -14.73
C MET A 1 -31.69 7.27 -14.68
N LEU A 2 -31.58 7.02 -14.73
CA LEU A 2 -30.75 6.95 -14.45
C LEU A 2 -30.21 6.88 -14.45
N LEU A 3 -30.09 6.60 -14.72
CA LEU A 3 -29.32 6.45 -14.55
C LEU A 3 -28.87 6.51 -14.39
N LYS A 4 -28.92 6.44 -14.55
CA LYS A 4 -28.14 6.45 -14.31
C LYS A 4 -27.53 6.45 -14.05
N GLY A 5 -27.67 6.38 -14.03
CA GLY A 5 -26.68 6.28 -13.62
C GLY A 5 -26.21 6.30 -13.63
N CYS A 6 -26.36 6.19 -13.96
CA CYS A 6 -25.58 6.21 -13.82
C CYS A 6 -25.10 6.33 -13.61
N PHE A 7 -25.34 6.50 -13.79
CA PHE A 7 -24.65 6.43 -13.44
C PHE A 7 -23.99 6.21 -13.27
N CYS A 8 -24.08 6.31 -13.42
CA CYS A 8 -23.38 5.92 -13.25
C CYS A 8 -22.80 5.59 -13.25
N MET A 9 -23.23 5.57 -13.42
CA MET A 9 -22.44 4.99 -13.45
C MET A 9 -21.15 5.30 -13.44
N LYS A 10 -20.91 5.88 -12.81
CA LYS A 10 -19.58 6.22 -12.68
C LYS A 10 -18.87 5.12 -12.01
N LYS A 11 -17.98 4.50 -12.74
CA LYS A 11 -17.24 3.44 -12.22
C LYS A 11 -16.42 3.94 -11.09
N SER A 12 -16.52 3.34 -9.93
CA SER A 12 -15.62 3.61 -8.82
C SER A 12 -14.23 3.18 -9.20
N LEU A 13 -13.25 4.04 -9.00
CA LEU A 13 -11.87 3.67 -9.23
C LEU A 13 -11.35 2.85 -8.05
N THR A 14 -10.55 1.84 -8.35
CA THR A 14 -9.92 1.01 -7.32
C THR A 14 -8.44 1.34 -7.26
N VAL A 15 -7.98 1.73 -6.09
CA VAL A 15 -6.58 2.09 -5.87
C VAL A 15 -5.98 1.10 -4.90
N GLY A 16 -4.87 0.49 -5.30
CA GLY A 16 -4.13 -0.41 -4.42
C GLY A 16 -2.94 0.30 -3.83
N CYS A 17 -2.36 -0.30 -2.81
CA CYS A 17 -1.18 0.25 -2.17
C CYS A 17 -0.19 -0.87 -1.88
N VAL A 18 1.04 -0.70 -2.36
CA VAL A 18 2.14 -1.58 -2.03
C VAL A 18 3.02 -0.85 -1.03
N ILE A 19 3.16 -1.42 0.16
CA ILE A 19 4.03 -0.87 1.18
C ILE A 19 5.37 -1.60 1.03
N MET A 20 6.38 -0.88 0.60
CA MET A 20 7.69 -1.46 0.28
C MET A 20 8.51 -1.59 1.55
N ALA A 21 8.74 -2.81 1.97
CA ALA A 21 9.44 -3.11 3.22
C ALA A 21 10.55 -4.15 2.99
N SER A 22 11.11 -4.20 1.78
CA SER A 22 12.13 -5.18 1.44
C SER A 22 13.54 -4.73 1.76
N GLY A 23 13.73 -3.48 2.15
CA GLY A 23 15.05 -2.98 2.48
C GLY A 23 15.60 -3.71 3.68
N LEU A 24 16.90 -3.97 3.63
CA LEU A 24 17.60 -4.63 4.74
C LEU A 24 18.34 -3.60 5.58
N SER A 25 17.87 -2.37 5.58
CA SER A 25 18.44 -1.31 6.37
C SER A 25 18.37 -1.67 7.83
N ARG A 26 19.52 -1.70 8.50
CA ARG A 26 19.58 -2.07 9.90
C ARG A 26 20.28 -0.99 10.68
N ARG A 27 19.79 -0.75 11.85
CA ARG A 27 20.43 0.14 12.81
C ARG A 27 20.66 -0.64 14.07
N PHE A 28 21.88 -0.61 14.56
CA PHE A 28 22.21 -1.32 15.79
C PHE A 28 21.85 -2.80 15.70
N GLY A 29 22.03 -3.39 14.52
CA GLY A 29 21.77 -4.80 14.31
C GLY A 29 20.33 -5.19 14.17
N ALA A 30 19.40 -4.24 14.09
CA ALA A 30 17.97 -4.52 14.01
C ALA A 30 17.37 -3.88 12.78
N ASN A 31 16.29 -4.47 12.29
CA ASN A 31 15.56 -3.93 11.16
C ASN A 31 14.92 -2.60 11.56
N LYS A 32 15.20 -1.56 10.77
CA LYS A 32 14.73 -0.23 11.05
C LYS A 32 13.20 -0.16 11.14
N LEU A 33 12.50 -0.93 10.33
CA LEU A 33 11.04 -0.90 10.28
C LEU A 33 10.41 -1.44 11.56
N LEU A 34 11.16 -2.20 12.33
CA LEU A 34 10.67 -2.77 13.58
C LEU A 34 11.10 -1.94 14.79
N ALA A 35 11.88 -0.88 14.55
CA ALA A 35 12.32 -0.03 15.64
C ALA A 35 11.14 0.72 16.24
N ASP A 36 11.20 0.90 17.55
CA ASP A 36 10.13 1.61 18.26
C ASP A 36 10.07 3.06 17.83
N PHE A 37 8.86 3.52 17.55
CA PHE A 37 8.62 4.91 17.23
C PHE A 37 7.33 5.32 17.93
N CYS A 38 7.47 6.07 19.00
CA CYS A 38 6.34 6.52 19.81
C CYS A 38 5.49 5.36 20.32
N GLY A 39 6.15 4.29 20.75
CA GLY A 39 5.46 3.17 21.38
C GLY A 39 5.05 2.06 20.46
N GLN A 40 5.34 2.17 19.15
CA GLN A 40 5.00 1.14 18.17
C GLN A 40 6.12 0.98 17.18
N PRO A 41 6.24 -0.20 16.54
CA PRO A 41 7.18 -0.33 15.43
C PRO A 41 6.90 0.70 14.34
N MET A 42 7.97 1.19 13.73
CA MET A 42 7.85 2.25 12.72
C MET A 42 6.89 1.89 11.59
N LEU A 43 6.89 0.62 11.17
CA LEU A 43 6.04 0.17 10.07
C LEU A 43 4.55 0.34 10.38
N CYS A 44 4.19 0.35 11.66
CA CYS A 44 2.79 0.52 12.04
C CYS A 44 2.23 1.88 11.61
N ARG A 45 3.10 2.86 11.42
CA ARG A 45 2.66 4.15 10.88
C ARG A 45 2.12 4.00 9.47
N ALA A 46 2.79 3.18 8.66
CA ALA A 46 2.31 2.92 7.31
C ALA A 46 0.97 2.18 7.34
N PHE A 47 0.79 1.26 8.29
CA PHE A 47 -0.49 0.57 8.44
C PHE A 47 -1.60 1.58 8.72
N ALA A 48 -1.36 2.48 9.67
CA ALA A 48 -2.37 3.46 10.04
C ALA A 48 -2.67 4.44 8.90
N ALA A 49 -1.64 4.86 8.18
CA ALA A 49 -1.81 5.82 7.10
C ALA A 49 -2.58 5.25 5.92
N THR A 50 -2.47 3.94 5.70
CA THR A 50 -3.12 3.31 4.55
C THR A 50 -4.45 2.65 4.90
N ALA A 51 -4.89 2.73 6.15
CA ALA A 51 -6.19 2.20 6.57
C ALA A 51 -7.26 3.24 6.28
N THR A 52 -7.55 3.44 5.01
CA THR A 52 -8.50 4.46 4.55
C THR A 52 -9.36 3.88 3.44
N PRO A 53 -10.62 4.32 3.33
CA PRO A 53 -11.52 3.80 2.29
C PRO A 53 -11.02 4.05 0.87
N GLY A 54 -10.14 5.04 0.67
CA GLY A 54 -9.60 5.32 -0.64
C GLY A 54 -8.66 4.25 -1.15
N ILE A 55 -8.13 3.40 -0.25
CA ILE A 55 -7.26 2.28 -0.62
C ILE A 55 -8.12 1.02 -0.63
N SER A 56 -8.34 0.45 -1.81
CA SER A 56 -9.19 -0.73 -1.97
C SER A 56 -8.51 -1.99 -1.50
N ALA A 57 -7.20 -2.09 -1.66
CA ALA A 57 -6.42 -3.22 -1.20
C ALA A 57 -5.00 -2.77 -0.98
N ARG A 58 -4.33 -3.43 -0.04
CA ARG A 58 -2.93 -3.11 0.23
C ARG A 58 -2.17 -4.39 0.52
N ILE A 59 -0.86 -4.33 0.30
CA ILE A 59 0.00 -5.45 0.61
C ILE A 59 1.37 -4.92 1.01
N VAL A 60 1.98 -5.55 2.00
CA VAL A 60 3.36 -5.27 2.38
C VAL A 60 4.24 -6.27 1.68
N VAL A 61 5.32 -5.80 1.06
CA VAL A 61 6.28 -6.69 0.43
C VAL A 61 7.59 -6.58 1.19
N THR A 62 8.09 -7.70 1.69
CA THR A 62 9.23 -7.70 2.59
C THR A 62 10.15 -8.89 2.34
N ARG A 63 11.40 -8.76 2.80
CA ARG A 63 12.36 -9.85 2.82
C ARG A 63 12.63 -10.31 4.26
N SER A 64 11.89 -9.80 5.22
CA SER A 64 12.12 -10.05 6.64
C SER A 64 10.97 -10.86 7.22
N GLU A 65 11.32 -11.99 7.83
CA GLU A 65 10.30 -12.81 8.51
C GLU A 65 9.70 -12.09 9.69
N GLU A 66 10.48 -11.24 10.34
CA GLU A 66 9.98 -10.46 11.47
C GLU A 66 8.93 -9.45 11.02
N VAL A 67 9.15 -8.82 9.88
CA VAL A 67 8.16 -7.89 9.33
C VAL A 67 6.91 -8.67 8.93
N GLN A 68 7.09 -9.86 8.36
CA GLN A 68 5.93 -10.69 8.01
C GLN A 68 5.10 -11.01 9.24
N ALA A 69 5.77 -11.38 10.34
CA ALA A 69 5.06 -11.69 11.58
C ALA A 69 4.30 -10.48 12.10
N LEU A 70 4.90 -9.30 12.03
CA LEU A 70 4.24 -8.08 12.47
C LEU A 70 3.00 -7.80 11.62
N CYS A 71 3.11 -7.96 10.31
CA CYS A 71 1.97 -7.74 9.43
C CYS A 71 0.83 -8.70 9.75
N ARG A 72 1.16 -9.95 9.98
CA ARG A 72 0.13 -10.94 10.30
C ARG A 72 -0.55 -10.63 11.62
N ALA A 73 0.23 -10.14 12.59
CA ALA A 73 -0.33 -9.77 13.88
C ALA A 73 -1.32 -8.62 13.75
N HIS A 74 -1.15 -7.77 12.76
CA HIS A 74 -2.03 -6.62 12.52
C HIS A 74 -3.07 -6.88 11.43
N GLY A 75 -3.12 -8.10 10.91
CA GLY A 75 -4.10 -8.42 9.88
C GLY A 75 -3.85 -7.75 8.54
N VAL A 76 -2.61 -7.38 8.25
CA VAL A 76 -2.24 -6.72 7.00
C VAL A 76 -1.67 -7.76 6.05
N PRO A 77 -2.18 -7.84 4.81
CA PRO A 77 -1.62 -8.78 3.84
C PRO A 77 -0.14 -8.51 3.59
N VAL A 78 0.63 -9.59 3.48
CA VAL A 78 2.08 -9.48 3.36
C VAL A 78 2.60 -10.54 2.42
N LEU A 79 3.64 -10.20 1.66
CA LEU A 79 4.33 -11.11 0.78
C LEU A 79 5.80 -11.13 1.15
N LEU A 80 6.29 -12.32 1.49
CA LEU A 80 7.70 -12.50 1.84
C LEU A 80 8.45 -13.05 0.63
N HIS A 81 9.63 -12.47 0.35
CA HIS A 81 10.43 -12.92 -0.78
C HIS A 81 11.92 -12.78 -0.44
N SER A 82 12.76 -13.26 -1.36
CA SER A 82 14.22 -13.20 -1.17
C SER A 82 14.94 -12.53 -2.33
N LEU A 83 14.21 -11.93 -3.25
CA LEU A 83 14.83 -11.29 -4.41
C LEU A 83 15.51 -9.99 -4.02
N PRO A 84 16.62 -9.61 -4.68
CA PRO A 84 17.45 -8.51 -4.18
C PRO A 84 17.07 -7.12 -4.64
N GLY A 85 16.36 -6.98 -5.75
CA GLY A 85 16.17 -5.68 -6.37
C GLY A 85 14.94 -4.94 -5.90
N ARG A 86 15.00 -3.60 -5.97
CA ARG A 86 13.84 -2.78 -5.65
C ARG A 86 12.72 -3.03 -6.65
N ASN A 87 13.07 -3.24 -7.93
CA ASN A 87 12.07 -3.52 -8.95
C ASN A 87 11.35 -4.82 -8.67
N ASP A 88 12.03 -5.77 -8.04
CA ASP A 88 11.36 -7.02 -7.66
C ASP A 88 10.26 -6.77 -6.65
N THR A 89 10.50 -5.88 -5.70
CA THR A 89 9.48 -5.51 -4.71
C THR A 89 8.27 -4.89 -5.38
N VAL A 90 8.50 -3.99 -6.31
CA VAL A 90 7.41 -3.32 -7.03
C VAL A 90 6.59 -4.35 -7.80
N TRP A 91 7.27 -5.20 -8.57
CA TRP A 91 6.62 -6.21 -9.40
C TRP A 91 5.82 -7.21 -8.59
N LEU A 92 6.41 -7.71 -7.51
CA LEU A 92 5.75 -8.70 -6.67
C LEU A 92 4.49 -8.12 -6.02
N GLY A 93 4.59 -6.91 -5.52
CA GLY A 93 3.46 -6.27 -4.88
C GLY A 93 2.34 -5.99 -5.86
N LEU A 94 2.68 -5.43 -7.01
CA LEU A 94 1.68 -5.12 -8.00
C LEU A 94 1.01 -6.38 -8.54
N SER A 95 1.80 -7.42 -8.78
CA SER A 95 1.23 -8.68 -9.27
C SER A 95 0.28 -9.29 -8.26
N ALA A 96 0.64 -9.25 -6.98
CA ALA A 96 -0.24 -9.80 -5.95
C ALA A 96 -1.54 -9.02 -5.85
N LEU A 97 -1.48 -7.69 -5.98
CA LEU A 97 -2.69 -6.89 -5.94
C LEU A 97 -3.58 -7.15 -7.14
N LEU A 98 -2.97 -7.32 -8.32
CA LEU A 98 -3.73 -7.59 -9.53
C LEU A 98 -4.43 -8.94 -9.49
N GLU A 99 -3.86 -9.90 -8.77
CA GLU A 99 -4.54 -11.18 -8.58
C GLU A 99 -5.79 -11.02 -7.74
N GLN A 100 -5.75 -10.14 -6.75
CA GLN A 100 -6.89 -9.89 -5.90
C GLN A 100 -7.91 -8.98 -6.56
N LEU A 101 -7.43 -7.97 -7.27
CA LEU A 101 -8.28 -6.97 -7.91
C LEU A 101 -7.83 -6.79 -9.35
N PRO A 102 -8.30 -7.64 -10.26
CA PRO A 102 -7.88 -7.50 -11.67
C PRO A 102 -8.27 -6.16 -12.29
N GLU A 103 -9.25 -5.48 -11.70
CA GLU A 103 -9.72 -4.21 -12.23
C GLU A 103 -9.05 -3.02 -11.56
N LEU A 104 -7.89 -3.23 -10.96
CA LEU A 104 -7.16 -2.18 -10.28
C LEU A 104 -6.94 -0.99 -11.22
N SER A 105 -7.36 0.20 -10.78
CA SER A 105 -7.23 1.41 -11.59
C SER A 105 -5.87 2.07 -11.43
N GLY A 106 -5.28 1.94 -10.27
CA GLY A 106 -3.98 2.52 -10.00
C GLY A 106 -3.38 1.91 -8.75
N CYS A 107 -2.10 2.16 -8.56
CA CYS A 107 -1.39 1.59 -7.43
C CYS A 107 -0.43 2.62 -6.86
N MET A 108 -0.47 2.77 -5.55
CA MET A 108 0.43 3.66 -4.83
C MET A 108 1.54 2.82 -4.23
N PHE A 109 2.76 3.31 -4.31
CA PHE A 109 3.90 2.63 -3.73
C PHE A 109 4.45 3.50 -2.61
N LEU A 110 4.44 2.98 -1.39
CA LEU A 110 4.88 3.71 -0.22
C LEU A 110 6.03 3.00 0.45
N PRO A 111 7.12 3.72 0.77
CA PRO A 111 8.15 3.11 1.61
C PRO A 111 7.61 2.87 3.01
N GLY A 112 8.01 1.76 3.61
CA GLY A 112 7.55 1.42 4.95
C GLY A 112 8.18 2.27 6.04
N ASP A 113 9.24 3.01 5.72
CA ASP A 113 9.97 3.81 6.68
C ASP A 113 9.62 5.29 6.64
N GLN A 114 8.33 5.59 6.52
CA GLN A 114 7.83 6.96 6.51
C GLN A 114 7.06 7.23 7.80
N PRO A 115 7.76 7.52 8.90
CA PRO A 115 7.08 7.62 10.20
C PRO A 115 6.15 8.82 10.33
N LEU A 116 6.34 9.82 9.50
CA LEU A 116 5.50 11.03 9.55
C LEU A 116 4.38 11.02 8.52
N LEU A 117 4.22 9.92 7.79
CA LEU A 117 3.14 9.83 6.82
C LEU A 117 1.80 9.79 7.56
N ARG A 118 0.86 10.56 7.06
CA ARG A 118 -0.46 10.68 7.69
C ARG A 118 -1.53 10.09 6.80
N ARG A 119 -2.60 9.62 7.44
CA ARG A 119 -3.75 9.12 6.71
C ARG A 119 -4.32 10.20 5.79
N GLU A 120 -4.39 11.43 6.29
CA GLU A 120 -4.93 12.55 5.51
C GLU A 120 -4.15 12.76 4.22
N THR A 121 -2.83 12.57 4.28
CA THR A 121 -2.00 12.69 3.09
C THR A 121 -2.35 11.62 2.07
N VAL A 122 -2.50 10.38 2.54
CA VAL A 122 -2.86 9.27 1.66
C VAL A 122 -4.24 9.50 1.06
N GLU A 123 -5.18 9.96 1.87
CA GLU A 123 -6.54 10.25 1.38
C GLU A 123 -6.51 11.34 0.33
N ALA A 124 -5.72 12.39 0.55
CA ALA A 124 -5.60 13.46 -0.42
C ALA A 124 -5.01 12.97 -1.73
N MET A 125 -4.00 12.10 -1.65
CA MET A 125 -3.37 11.55 -2.85
C MET A 125 -4.33 10.66 -3.64
N THR A 126 -5.10 9.82 -2.96
CA THR A 126 -6.06 8.98 -3.66
C THR A 126 -7.19 9.80 -4.27
N ALA A 127 -7.63 10.83 -3.56
CA ALA A 127 -8.67 11.71 -4.09
C ALA A 127 -8.19 12.45 -5.32
N LEU A 128 -6.94 12.93 -5.29
CA LEU A 128 -6.36 13.62 -6.44
C LEU A 128 -6.25 12.69 -7.63
N PHE A 129 -5.77 11.47 -7.40
CA PHE A 129 -5.67 10.49 -8.47
C PHE A 129 -7.03 10.26 -9.14
N CYS A 130 -8.08 10.12 -8.33
CA CYS A 130 -9.41 9.86 -8.86
C CYS A 130 -9.94 11.04 -9.66
N ARG A 131 -9.63 12.27 -9.23
CA ARG A 131 -10.08 13.46 -9.95
C ARG A 131 -9.35 13.69 -11.25
N GLU A 132 -8.08 13.28 -11.31
CA GLU A 132 -7.25 13.57 -12.46
C GLU A 132 -7.31 12.51 -13.55
N GLN A 133 -8.12 11.47 -13.35
CA GLN A 133 -8.22 10.45 -14.39
C GLN A 133 -8.91 10.98 -15.62
N PRO A 134 -8.40 10.65 -16.81
CA PRO A 134 -9.08 11.07 -18.04
C PRO A 134 -10.41 10.37 -18.19
N SER A 135 -11.31 11.01 -18.94
CA SER A 135 -12.60 10.41 -19.21
C SER A 135 -12.43 9.14 -20.02
N PRO A 136 -13.14 8.07 -19.67
CA PRO A 136 -13.05 6.84 -20.45
C PRO A 136 -13.48 6.99 -21.90
N ALA A 137 -14.28 7.99 -22.20
CA ALA A 137 -14.76 8.19 -23.56
C ALA A 137 -13.68 8.75 -24.48
N GLU A 138 -12.59 9.18 -23.94
CA GLU A 138 -11.47 9.68 -24.74
C GLU A 138 -10.43 8.62 -25.04
#